data_e49befbc2cb161bce08bfb56770dcddc
#
_entry.id   e49befbc2cb161bce08bfb56770dcddc
#
_cell.length_a   1.000
_cell.length_b   1.000
_cell.length_c   1.000
_cell.angle_alpha   90.00
_cell.angle_beta   90.00
_cell.angle_gamma   90.00
#
_symmetry.space_group_name_H-M   'P 1'
#
loop_
_entity.id
_entity.type
_entity.pdbx_description
1 polymer ?
#
loop_
_entity_poly.entity_id
_entity_poly.type
_entity_poly.pdbx_seq_one_letter_code
_entity_poly.pdbx_strand_id
1 'polypeptide(L)'
;MKSKFSAAIAMATLAFFGTHSAQAVELESSPISGGPEGYLTAIAPPPGVYWLGYTVNYRSTRLNDSHGDNKLGTNSGLSLDAAVARMHYATETQWLGGQLVWDVLVPYVDVGLTLGGALTHKKGLGDIEWGPAVAYHHSPNLHSALALHVQVPTGAYDANSALNIGHNYTTLLPIYALSYVNPTGLNGDIKVTGSWNSTNHDTHYRSGSEMVVDYTLGYAVAPKWVVGVGGYARQQLTDDHGAGVGADGNRARALAFGPSFIYNNGQGFFLTAKYQVESQVQNMWQGKALWLKATLPF
;
A
#
# COMPACT_ATOMS: atom_id res chain seq x y z
N MET A 1 38.14 31.30 63.73
CA MET A 1 38.72 29.97 63.51
C MET A 1 37.79 29.15 62.60
N LYS A 2 38.24 28.86 61.41
CA LYS A 2 38.07 27.57 60.69
C LYS A 2 36.62 27.16 60.42
N SER A 3 36.18 26.70 59.24
CA SER A 3 36.84 26.23 58.01
C SER A 3 35.71 25.87 57.06
N LYS A 4 35.79 26.19 55.80
CA LYS A 4 35.99 25.23 54.71
C LYS A 4 35.17 23.94 54.78
N PHE A 5 34.33 23.78 53.86
CA PHE A 5 33.99 22.60 53.04
C PHE A 5 32.53 22.65 52.65
N SER A 6 32.28 23.01 51.43
CA SER A 6 31.18 22.46 50.64
C SER A 6 31.28 23.04 49.23
N ALA A 7 32.27 22.60 48.49
CA ALA A 7 32.26 22.60 47.03
C ALA A 7 32.40 21.14 46.66
N ALA A 8 31.43 20.59 45.97
CA ALA A 8 31.45 19.39 45.17
C ALA A 8 30.19 18.56 45.35
N ILE A 9 29.10 18.93 44.69
CA ILE A 9 28.11 18.00 44.07
C ILE A 9 27.32 18.87 43.07
N ALA A 10 27.90 19.18 41.98
CA ALA A 10 27.26 19.78 40.84
C ALA A 10 28.01 19.30 39.58
N MET A 11 28.02 17.99 39.37
CA MET A 11 28.53 17.42 38.12
C MET A 11 28.19 15.94 38.08
N ALA A 12 27.00 15.60 37.69
CA ALA A 12 26.66 14.26 37.18
C ALA A 12 25.20 14.20 36.70
N THR A 13 24.78 15.11 35.82
CA THR A 13 23.55 14.97 35.03
C THR A 13 23.76 15.54 33.63
N LEU A 14 24.88 15.21 33.05
CA LEU A 14 25.15 15.35 31.61
C LEU A 14 25.54 13.99 31.11
N ALA A 15 24.87 13.56 30.08
CA ALA A 15 25.12 12.39 29.27
C ALA A 15 24.11 11.25 29.46
N PHE A 16 22.93 11.45 28.93
CA PHE A 16 22.20 10.39 28.18
C PHE A 16 21.22 11.06 27.22
N PHE A 17 21.68 12.04 26.46
CA PHE A 17 21.14 12.21 25.12
C PHE A 17 21.89 11.21 24.25
N GLY A 18 21.45 9.96 24.29
CA GLY A 18 21.79 9.02 23.27
C GLY A 18 21.35 9.65 21.94
N THR A 19 22.31 9.85 21.05
CA THR A 19 22.05 10.11 19.65
C THR A 19 21.28 8.90 19.13
N HIS A 20 19.96 8.93 19.27
CA HIS A 20 19.12 8.14 18.44
C HIS A 20 19.27 8.78 17.06
N SER A 21 20.20 8.24 16.25
CA SER A 21 20.15 8.45 14.82
C SER A 21 18.69 8.15 14.43
N ALA A 22 18.03 9.15 13.89
CA ALA A 22 16.74 8.92 13.22
C ALA A 22 17.06 7.99 12.05
N GLN A 23 17.02 6.68 12.29
CA GLN A 23 17.04 5.72 11.21
C GLN A 23 15.75 5.93 10.45
N ALA A 24 15.89 6.17 9.16
CA ALA A 24 14.74 6.21 8.26
C ALA A 24 13.91 4.96 8.52
N VAL A 25 12.67 5.17 8.94
CA VAL A 25 11.80 4.10 9.39
C VAL A 25 11.29 3.40 8.14
N GLU A 26 12.02 2.42 7.64
CA GLU A 26 11.49 1.45 6.68
C GLU A 26 10.42 0.58 7.34
N LEU A 27 10.39 0.64 8.67
CA LEU A 27 9.59 -0.14 9.60
C LEU A 27 8.07 -0.08 9.39
N GLU A 28 7.57 0.78 8.53
CA GLU A 28 6.12 1.04 8.53
C GLU A 28 5.57 1.41 7.15
N SER A 29 6.42 1.38 6.13
CA SER A 29 6.02 1.54 4.73
C SER A 29 6.11 0.21 4.00
N SER A 30 5.02 -0.18 3.37
CA SER A 30 4.96 -1.36 2.51
C SER A 30 4.99 -0.94 1.04
N PRO A 31 5.72 -1.67 0.18
CA PRO A 31 5.68 -1.46 -1.25
C PRO A 31 4.31 -1.78 -1.85
N ILE A 32 3.48 -2.57 -1.15
CA ILE A 32 2.12 -2.90 -1.60
C ILE A 32 1.12 -2.01 -0.88
N SER A 33 0.38 -1.17 -1.61
CA SER A 33 -0.78 -0.49 -1.07
C SER A 33 -1.91 -1.49 -0.82
N GLY A 34 -2.55 -1.45 0.37
CA GLY A 34 -3.74 -2.23 0.66
C GLY A 34 -5.00 -1.50 0.20
N GLY A 35 -5.87 -2.21 -0.52
CA GLY A 35 -7.20 -1.72 -0.82
C GLY A 35 -7.45 -0.96 -2.12
N PRO A 36 -6.47 -0.71 -3.03
CA PRO A 36 -6.76 0.03 -4.27
C PRO A 36 -7.66 -0.74 -5.22
N GLU A 37 -7.56 -2.07 -5.23
CA GLU A 37 -8.26 -2.90 -6.19
C GLU A 37 -9.62 -3.38 -5.67
N GLY A 38 -10.51 -3.62 -6.62
CA GLY A 38 -11.86 -4.17 -6.40
C GLY A 38 -12.72 -3.88 -7.61
N TYR A 39 -13.60 -4.81 -7.92
CA TYR A 39 -14.42 -4.92 -9.11
C TYR A 39 -13.62 -4.85 -10.43
N LEU A 40 -13.81 -5.84 -11.27
CA LEU A 40 -13.21 -5.96 -12.60
C LEU A 40 -11.67 -6.08 -12.60
N THR A 41 -11.07 -6.51 -11.50
CA THR A 41 -9.60 -6.50 -11.33
C THR A 41 -8.88 -7.47 -12.26
N ALA A 42 -9.51 -8.62 -12.59
CA ALA A 42 -8.92 -9.66 -13.43
C ALA A 42 -9.39 -9.60 -14.90
N ILE A 43 -10.10 -8.55 -15.30
CA ILE A 43 -10.68 -8.45 -16.63
C ILE A 43 -9.79 -7.62 -17.53
N ALA A 44 -9.19 -8.25 -18.54
CA ALA A 44 -8.53 -7.52 -19.62
C ALA A 44 -9.61 -7.04 -20.62
N PRO A 45 -9.53 -5.78 -21.07
CA PRO A 45 -10.37 -5.28 -22.14
C PRO A 45 -9.91 -5.82 -23.50
N PRO A 46 -10.65 -5.55 -24.59
CA PRO A 46 -10.16 -5.79 -25.96
C PRO A 46 -8.77 -5.17 -26.19
N PRO A 47 -8.01 -5.66 -27.19
CA PRO A 47 -6.70 -5.08 -27.49
C PRO A 47 -6.74 -3.57 -27.66
N GLY A 48 -5.81 -2.87 -26.97
CA GLY A 48 -5.74 -1.42 -26.95
C GLY A 48 -4.98 -0.90 -25.74
N VAL A 49 -4.85 0.42 -25.65
CA VAL A 49 -4.27 1.12 -24.50
C VAL A 49 -5.38 1.74 -23.68
N TYR A 50 -5.35 1.50 -22.37
CA TYR A 50 -6.33 2.01 -21.43
C TYR A 50 -5.64 2.75 -20.29
N TRP A 51 -6.27 3.79 -19.78
CA TRP A 51 -5.78 4.53 -18.65
C TRP A 51 -6.68 4.32 -17.45
N LEU A 52 -6.06 3.99 -16.33
CA LEU A 52 -6.73 3.91 -15.04
C LEU A 52 -6.11 4.97 -14.13
N GLY A 53 -6.96 5.72 -13.47
CA GLY A 53 -6.57 6.65 -12.42
C GLY A 53 -7.01 6.12 -11.06
N TYR A 54 -6.10 6.19 -10.09
CA TYR A 54 -6.43 5.89 -8.69
C TYR A 54 -6.17 7.12 -7.85
N THR A 55 -6.98 7.34 -6.82
CA THR A 55 -6.65 8.29 -5.77
C THR A 55 -6.92 7.67 -4.42
N VAL A 56 -6.12 8.03 -3.43
CA VAL A 56 -6.32 7.67 -2.04
C VAL A 56 -6.22 8.88 -1.14
N ASN A 57 -7.11 8.94 -0.16
CA ASN A 57 -6.99 9.80 1.00
C ASN A 57 -6.93 8.91 2.22
N TYR A 58 -5.76 8.82 2.86
CA TYR A 58 -5.52 8.00 4.06
C TYR A 58 -5.18 8.87 5.24
N ARG A 59 -5.76 8.57 6.39
CA ARG A 59 -5.52 9.30 7.63
C ARG A 59 -5.40 8.32 8.79
N SER A 60 -4.33 8.46 9.57
CA SER A 60 -4.05 7.68 10.77
C SER A 60 -3.59 8.58 11.92
N THR A 61 -3.96 8.19 13.12
CA THR A 61 -3.49 8.80 14.38
C THR A 61 -2.87 7.77 15.32
N ARG A 62 -2.66 6.55 14.82
CA ARG A 62 -2.10 5.44 15.60
C ARG A 62 -1.04 4.74 14.79
N LEU A 63 0.10 4.52 15.44
CA LEU A 63 1.13 3.59 15.03
C LEU A 63 1.15 2.45 16.02
N ASN A 64 0.82 1.25 15.60
CA ASN A 64 0.71 0.11 16.49
C ASN A 64 2.02 -0.68 16.58
N ASP A 65 2.23 -1.27 17.75
CA ASP A 65 3.28 -2.26 17.99
C ASP A 65 2.83 -3.68 17.59
N SER A 66 3.62 -4.70 17.95
CA SER A 66 3.32 -6.11 17.68
C SER A 66 2.10 -6.67 18.41
N HIS A 67 1.62 -5.98 19.45
CA HIS A 67 0.43 -6.36 20.19
C HIS A 67 -0.82 -5.60 19.72
N GLY A 68 -0.63 -4.60 18.84
CA GLY A 68 -1.69 -3.72 18.36
C GLY A 68 -1.91 -2.51 19.27
N ASP A 69 -1.02 -2.26 20.21
CA ASP A 69 -1.06 -1.10 21.09
C ASP A 69 -0.39 0.12 20.43
N ASN A 70 -0.93 1.31 20.68
CA ASN A 70 -0.40 2.54 20.08
C ASN A 70 0.97 2.88 20.68
N LYS A 71 2.02 2.88 19.85
CA LYS A 71 3.41 3.25 20.24
C LYS A 71 3.59 4.75 20.47
N LEU A 72 2.73 5.57 19.86
CA LEU A 72 2.91 7.03 19.80
C LEU A 72 1.90 7.74 20.69
N GLY A 73 2.29 8.89 21.22
CA GLY A 73 1.39 9.76 21.96
C GLY A 73 0.30 10.40 21.08
N THR A 74 -0.62 11.12 21.73
CA THR A 74 -1.83 11.68 21.09
C THR A 74 -1.55 12.71 19.98
N ASN A 75 -0.35 13.31 19.94
CA ASN A 75 0.04 14.32 18.95
C ASN A 75 0.86 13.71 17.81
N SER A 76 0.51 12.52 17.36
CA SER A 76 1.20 11.84 16.26
C SER A 76 0.19 11.33 15.24
N GLY A 77 0.60 11.29 13.97
CA GLY A 77 -0.28 10.83 12.90
C GLY A 77 0.40 10.79 11.54
N LEU A 78 -0.23 10.08 10.63
CA LEU A 78 0.16 9.98 9.22
C LEU A 78 -1.00 10.42 8.33
N SER A 79 -0.72 11.30 7.40
CA SER A 79 -1.61 11.67 6.30
C SER A 79 -0.98 11.31 4.98
N LEU A 80 -1.72 10.64 4.12
CA LEU A 80 -1.29 10.29 2.78
C LEU A 80 -2.41 10.63 1.79
N ASP A 81 -2.09 11.48 0.83
CA ASP A 81 -2.88 11.72 -0.37
C ASP A 81 -2.03 11.27 -1.56
N ALA A 82 -2.55 10.38 -2.38
CA ALA A 82 -1.82 9.95 -3.56
C ALA A 82 -2.74 9.84 -4.77
N ALA A 83 -2.15 10.04 -5.94
CA ALA A 83 -2.75 9.75 -7.23
C ALA A 83 -1.83 8.81 -8.00
N VAL A 84 -2.39 7.78 -8.66
CA VAL A 84 -1.63 6.83 -9.48
C VAL A 84 -2.23 6.81 -10.87
N ALA A 85 -1.40 7.08 -11.87
CA ALA A 85 -1.74 6.82 -13.27
C ALA A 85 -1.26 5.41 -13.64
N ARG A 86 -2.17 4.57 -14.15
CA ARG A 86 -1.83 3.24 -14.68
C ARG A 86 -2.13 3.20 -16.18
N MET A 87 -1.11 2.96 -16.95
CA MET A 87 -1.27 2.53 -18.34
C MET A 87 -1.45 1.02 -18.36
N HIS A 88 -2.51 0.56 -19.03
CA HIS A 88 -2.83 -0.85 -19.21
C HIS A 88 -2.90 -1.13 -20.70
N TYR A 89 -1.89 -1.83 -21.22
CA TYR A 89 -1.79 -2.18 -22.64
C TYR A 89 -2.21 -3.63 -22.84
N ALA A 90 -3.45 -3.84 -23.26
CA ALA A 90 -3.98 -5.13 -23.67
C ALA A 90 -3.51 -5.44 -25.09
N THR A 91 -2.71 -6.47 -25.27
CA THR A 91 -2.14 -6.83 -26.58
C THR A 91 -3.06 -7.80 -27.35
N GLU A 92 -2.82 -7.97 -28.65
CA GLU A 92 -3.42 -9.04 -29.44
C GLU A 92 -2.76 -10.41 -29.19
N THR A 93 -1.61 -10.41 -28.51
CA THR A 93 -0.80 -11.61 -28.29
C THR A 93 -1.44 -12.52 -27.26
N GLN A 94 -1.57 -13.79 -27.60
CA GLN A 94 -1.91 -14.86 -26.65
C GLN A 94 -0.62 -15.47 -26.10
N TRP A 95 -0.53 -15.56 -24.79
CA TRP A 95 0.60 -16.19 -24.09
C TRP A 95 0.10 -17.06 -22.96
N LEU A 96 0.67 -18.26 -22.80
CA LEU A 96 0.24 -19.25 -21.80
C LEU A 96 -1.28 -19.54 -21.81
N GLY A 97 -1.94 -19.41 -22.97
CA GLY A 97 -3.38 -19.63 -23.13
C GLY A 97 -4.28 -18.47 -22.70
N GLY A 98 -3.73 -17.30 -22.41
CA GLY A 98 -4.47 -16.08 -22.07
C GLY A 98 -3.95 -14.86 -22.85
N GLN A 99 -4.65 -13.74 -22.74
CA GLN A 99 -4.27 -12.47 -23.37
C GLN A 99 -3.12 -11.83 -22.61
N LEU A 100 -2.01 -11.52 -23.30
CA LEU A 100 -0.88 -10.79 -22.71
C LEU A 100 -1.23 -9.31 -22.54
N VAL A 101 -0.91 -8.78 -21.38
CA VAL A 101 -1.13 -7.39 -20.97
C VAL A 101 0.16 -6.83 -20.38
N TRP A 102 0.39 -5.53 -20.56
CA TRP A 102 1.46 -4.81 -19.89
C TRP A 102 0.90 -3.66 -19.06
N ASP A 103 1.41 -3.53 -17.86
CA ASP A 103 1.04 -2.47 -16.94
C ASP A 103 2.24 -1.59 -16.60
N VAL A 104 1.99 -0.28 -16.49
CA VAL A 104 2.91 0.69 -15.91
C VAL A 104 2.12 1.58 -14.95
N LEU A 105 2.55 1.67 -13.71
CA LEU A 105 1.92 2.48 -12.66
C LEU A 105 2.90 3.56 -12.20
N VAL A 106 2.47 4.79 -12.23
CA VAL A 106 3.27 5.96 -11.82
C VAL A 106 2.53 6.68 -10.70
N PRO A 107 2.98 6.57 -9.44
CA PRO A 107 2.36 7.24 -8.31
C PRO A 107 2.92 8.65 -8.12
N TYR A 108 2.05 9.59 -7.76
CA TYR A 108 2.40 10.87 -7.16
C TYR A 108 1.85 10.91 -5.74
N VAL A 109 2.72 11.18 -4.79
CA VAL A 109 2.46 11.04 -3.35
C VAL A 109 2.63 12.38 -2.66
N ASP A 110 1.69 12.70 -1.76
CA ASP A 110 1.74 13.83 -0.83
C ASP A 110 1.54 13.25 0.57
N VAL A 111 2.60 13.25 1.38
CA VAL A 111 2.62 12.56 2.68
C VAL A 111 3.11 13.47 3.78
N GLY A 112 2.37 13.47 4.90
CA GLY A 112 2.70 14.21 6.12
C GLY A 112 2.79 13.27 7.32
N LEU A 113 3.89 13.35 8.04
CA LEU A 113 4.15 12.63 9.29
C LEU A 113 4.22 13.63 10.43
N THR A 114 3.35 13.48 11.43
CA THR A 114 3.39 14.26 12.65
C THR A 114 3.90 13.37 13.78
N LEU A 115 4.97 13.77 14.47
CA LEU A 115 5.52 13.10 15.65
C LEU A 115 5.67 14.11 16.79
N GLY A 116 4.95 13.87 17.91
CA GLY A 116 4.99 14.77 19.05
C GLY A 116 4.58 16.21 18.73
N GLY A 117 3.74 16.41 17.71
CA GLY A 117 3.29 17.73 17.22
C GLY A 117 4.18 18.35 16.14
N ALA A 118 5.38 17.82 15.86
CA ALA A 118 6.22 18.29 14.77
C ALA A 118 5.81 17.62 13.45
N LEU A 119 5.52 18.44 12.43
CA LEU A 119 5.12 17.96 11.09
C LEU A 119 6.33 17.91 10.17
N THR A 120 6.56 16.75 9.57
CA THR A 120 7.41 16.57 8.39
C THR A 120 6.50 16.27 7.20
N HIS A 121 6.77 16.92 6.06
CA HIS A 121 5.94 16.80 4.87
C HIS A 121 6.81 16.62 3.63
N LYS A 122 6.45 15.67 2.77
CA LYS A 122 7.10 15.41 1.47
C LYS A 122 6.05 15.15 0.40
N LYS A 123 6.37 15.54 -0.83
CA LYS A 123 5.56 15.23 -2.01
C LYS A 123 6.42 15.03 -3.24
N GLY A 124 5.99 14.18 -4.15
CA GLY A 124 6.69 13.91 -5.40
C GLY A 124 6.27 12.60 -6.04
N LEU A 125 6.98 12.20 -7.08
CA LEU A 125 6.81 10.88 -7.70
C LEU A 125 7.34 9.80 -6.77
N GLY A 126 6.59 8.72 -6.64
CA GLY A 126 6.98 7.53 -5.91
C GLY A 126 7.70 6.51 -6.78
N ASP A 127 7.79 5.28 -6.27
CA ASP A 127 8.41 4.17 -6.99
C ASP A 127 7.51 3.68 -8.10
N ILE A 128 8.04 3.57 -9.32
CA ILE A 128 7.31 3.11 -10.50
C ILE A 128 7.19 1.59 -10.44
N GLU A 129 5.97 1.09 -10.68
CA GLU A 129 5.67 -0.33 -10.83
C GLU A 129 5.34 -0.63 -12.28
N TRP A 130 5.86 -1.75 -12.82
CA TRP A 130 5.54 -2.20 -14.16
C TRP A 130 5.71 -3.71 -14.29
N GLY A 131 5.04 -4.30 -15.28
CA GLY A 131 5.24 -5.71 -15.59
C GLY A 131 4.14 -6.29 -16.48
N PRO A 132 4.34 -7.55 -16.91
CA PRO A 132 3.36 -8.28 -17.69
C PRO A 132 2.30 -8.93 -16.81
N ALA A 133 1.12 -9.12 -17.43
CA ALA A 133 0.05 -9.97 -16.92
C ALA A 133 -0.48 -10.86 -18.04
N VAL A 134 -1.10 -11.98 -17.66
CA VAL A 134 -1.86 -12.85 -18.57
C VAL A 134 -3.27 -12.96 -18.03
N ALA A 135 -4.23 -12.51 -18.80
CA ALA A 135 -5.65 -12.51 -18.44
C ALA A 135 -6.41 -13.66 -19.13
N TYR A 136 -7.27 -14.31 -18.40
CA TYR A 136 -8.06 -15.46 -18.83
C TYR A 136 -9.56 -15.16 -18.69
N HIS A 137 -10.31 -15.41 -19.75
CA HIS A 137 -11.77 -15.34 -19.74
C HIS A 137 -12.36 -16.76 -19.73
N HIS A 138 -12.68 -17.28 -18.54
CA HIS A 138 -13.17 -18.67 -18.38
C HIS A 138 -14.63 -18.81 -18.79
N SER A 139 -15.40 -17.74 -18.61
CA SER A 139 -16.80 -17.62 -19.02
C SER A 139 -17.17 -16.14 -19.16
N PRO A 140 -18.38 -15.79 -19.62
CA PRO A 140 -18.85 -14.40 -19.61
C PRO A 140 -18.83 -13.73 -18.24
N ASN A 141 -18.82 -14.53 -17.16
CA ASN A 141 -18.90 -14.04 -15.79
C ASN A 141 -17.64 -14.24 -14.96
N LEU A 142 -16.74 -15.17 -15.37
CA LEU A 142 -15.59 -15.56 -14.56
C LEU A 142 -14.28 -15.29 -15.31
N HIS A 143 -13.41 -14.51 -14.69
CA HIS A 143 -12.13 -14.08 -15.23
C HIS A 143 -11.03 -14.24 -14.20
N SER A 144 -9.82 -14.53 -14.62
CA SER A 144 -8.64 -14.52 -13.77
C SER A 144 -7.46 -13.87 -14.46
N ALA A 145 -6.47 -13.44 -13.70
CA ALA A 145 -5.22 -12.94 -14.23
C ALA A 145 -4.05 -13.37 -13.35
N LEU A 146 -2.91 -13.63 -14.01
CA LEU A 146 -1.62 -13.81 -13.37
C LEU A 146 -0.71 -12.68 -13.82
N ALA A 147 -0.01 -12.04 -12.90
CA ALA A 147 0.96 -11.01 -13.25
C ALA A 147 2.24 -11.16 -12.45
N LEU A 148 3.32 -10.64 -13.02
CA LEU A 148 4.59 -10.50 -12.34
C LEU A 148 5.09 -9.08 -12.59
N HIS A 149 4.94 -8.23 -11.59
CA HIS A 149 5.39 -6.84 -11.66
C HIS A 149 6.69 -6.65 -10.90
N VAL A 150 7.39 -5.59 -11.23
CA VAL A 150 8.53 -5.09 -10.49
C VAL A 150 8.30 -3.63 -10.14
N GLN A 151 8.54 -3.28 -8.88
CA GLN A 151 8.60 -1.89 -8.42
C GLN A 151 10.07 -1.48 -8.31
N VAL A 152 10.44 -0.38 -8.96
CA VAL A 152 11.82 0.13 -9.01
C VAL A 152 11.95 1.41 -8.18
N PRO A 153 13.09 1.63 -7.50
CA PRO A 153 13.28 2.74 -6.56
C PRO A 153 13.50 4.07 -7.29
N THR A 154 12.45 4.63 -7.86
CA THR A 154 12.48 5.92 -8.57
C THR A 154 12.03 7.09 -7.71
N GLY A 155 11.38 6.83 -6.58
CA GLY A 155 10.95 7.83 -5.62
C GLY A 155 12.12 8.42 -4.84
N ALA A 156 11.95 9.68 -4.39
CA ALA A 156 12.99 10.34 -3.59
C ALA A 156 13.17 9.64 -2.23
N TYR A 157 14.42 9.37 -1.89
CA TYR A 157 14.83 8.72 -0.66
C TYR A 157 16.02 9.45 -0.01
N ASP A 158 16.04 9.52 1.32
CA ASP A 158 17.12 10.02 2.16
C ASP A 158 17.15 9.19 3.45
N ALA A 159 18.25 8.46 3.67
CA ALA A 159 18.46 7.60 4.83
C ALA A 159 18.42 8.35 6.19
N ASN A 160 18.63 9.67 6.18
CA ASN A 160 18.59 10.50 7.38
C ASN A 160 17.21 11.11 7.63
N SER A 161 16.24 10.85 6.77
CA SER A 161 14.88 11.38 6.89
C SER A 161 13.94 10.36 7.52
N ALA A 162 13.15 10.80 8.51
CA ALA A 162 12.10 9.99 9.11
C ALA A 162 10.91 9.72 8.16
N LEU A 163 10.86 10.38 6.99
CA LEU A 163 9.78 10.24 6.03
C LEU A 163 10.37 10.20 4.63
N ASN A 164 10.02 9.18 3.83
CA ASN A 164 10.45 9.05 2.45
C ASN A 164 9.27 8.78 1.52
N ILE A 165 9.42 9.14 0.25
CA ILE A 165 8.44 8.85 -0.81
C ILE A 165 8.76 7.53 -1.48
N GLY A 166 10.05 7.26 -1.75
CA GLY A 166 10.54 6.01 -2.30
C GLY A 166 11.09 5.08 -1.22
N HIS A 167 11.25 3.80 -1.56
CA HIS A 167 11.73 2.77 -0.65
C HIS A 167 13.23 2.49 -0.77
N ASN A 168 13.89 2.97 -1.85
CA ASN A 168 15.31 2.74 -2.14
C ASN A 168 15.70 1.25 -2.29
N TYR A 169 14.76 0.40 -2.64
CA TYR A 169 14.97 -1.01 -2.97
C TYR A 169 13.99 -1.47 -4.06
N THR A 170 14.34 -2.56 -4.72
CA THR A 170 13.48 -3.17 -5.76
C THR A 170 12.58 -4.22 -5.12
N THR A 171 11.32 -4.25 -5.53
CA THR A 171 10.34 -5.26 -5.10
C THR A 171 9.83 -6.05 -6.30
N LEU A 172 9.84 -7.38 -6.21
CA LEU A 172 9.16 -8.27 -7.13
C LEU A 172 7.77 -8.59 -6.59
N LEU A 173 6.75 -8.45 -7.44
CA LEU A 173 5.34 -8.54 -7.09
C LEU A 173 4.64 -9.64 -7.91
N PRO A 174 4.62 -10.91 -7.47
CA PRO A 174 3.71 -11.91 -8.03
C PRO A 174 2.27 -11.56 -7.64
N ILE A 175 1.38 -11.61 -8.64
CA ILE A 175 -0.03 -11.22 -8.49
C ILE A 175 -0.93 -12.30 -9.08
N TYR A 176 -1.99 -12.64 -8.36
CA TYR A 176 -3.13 -13.40 -8.86
C TYR A 176 -4.41 -12.61 -8.63
N ALA A 177 -5.27 -12.53 -9.63
CA ALA A 177 -6.58 -11.90 -9.52
C ALA A 177 -7.69 -12.82 -10.04
N LEU A 178 -8.85 -12.73 -9.42
CA LEU A 178 -10.08 -13.42 -9.82
C LEU A 178 -11.25 -12.45 -9.74
N SER A 179 -12.03 -12.35 -10.82
CA SER A 179 -13.24 -11.53 -10.89
C SER A 179 -14.44 -12.38 -11.31
N TYR A 180 -15.52 -12.26 -10.56
CA TYR A 180 -16.83 -12.74 -10.94
C TYR A 180 -17.77 -11.56 -11.16
N VAL A 181 -18.34 -11.45 -12.36
CA VAL A 181 -19.17 -10.32 -12.77
C VAL A 181 -20.53 -10.82 -13.21
N ASN A 182 -21.59 -10.27 -12.60
CA ASN A 182 -22.97 -10.56 -12.97
C ASN A 182 -23.76 -9.24 -13.03
N PRO A 183 -24.25 -8.83 -14.20
CA PRO A 183 -24.92 -7.54 -14.36
C PRO A 183 -26.24 -7.43 -13.59
N THR A 184 -26.80 -8.53 -13.08
CA THR A 184 -28.07 -8.58 -12.36
C THR A 184 -28.00 -9.26 -11.00
N GLY A 185 -26.81 -9.61 -10.53
CA GLY A 185 -26.61 -10.41 -9.32
C GLY A 185 -25.35 -10.09 -8.55
N LEU A 186 -24.77 -11.11 -7.93
CA LEU A 186 -23.55 -11.01 -7.16
C LEU A 186 -22.35 -10.68 -8.07
N ASN A 187 -21.49 -9.81 -7.57
CA ASN A 187 -20.21 -9.47 -8.15
C ASN A 187 -19.15 -9.60 -7.06
N GLY A 188 -17.97 -10.08 -7.40
CA GLY A 188 -16.90 -10.25 -6.43
C GLY A 188 -15.54 -10.29 -7.08
N ASP A 189 -14.56 -9.78 -6.36
CA ASP A 189 -13.17 -9.76 -6.78
C ASP A 189 -12.26 -10.13 -5.63
N ILE A 190 -11.19 -10.82 -5.95
CA ILE A 190 -10.06 -11.08 -5.07
C ILE A 190 -8.79 -10.81 -5.88
N LYS A 191 -7.86 -10.03 -5.30
CA LYS A 191 -6.49 -9.87 -5.81
C LYS A 191 -5.52 -10.22 -4.70
N VAL A 192 -4.65 -11.18 -4.94
CA VAL A 192 -3.57 -11.55 -4.05
C VAL A 192 -2.27 -11.02 -4.63
N THR A 193 -1.56 -10.20 -3.86
CA THR A 193 -0.25 -9.66 -4.23
C THR A 193 0.76 -10.11 -3.19
N GLY A 194 1.81 -10.79 -3.63
CA GLY A 194 2.99 -11.05 -2.81
C GLY A 194 4.07 -9.98 -3.03
N SER A 195 5.00 -9.83 -2.08
CA SER A 195 6.21 -9.04 -2.30
C SER A 195 7.46 -9.84 -1.96
N TRP A 196 8.51 -9.56 -2.72
CA TRP A 196 9.86 -9.99 -2.42
C TRP A 196 10.80 -8.79 -2.60
N ASN A 197 11.39 -8.35 -1.49
CA ASN A 197 12.14 -7.10 -1.41
C ASN A 197 13.65 -7.36 -1.49
N SER A 198 14.36 -6.55 -2.28
CA SER A 198 15.81 -6.46 -2.19
C SER A 198 16.23 -5.67 -0.93
N THR A 199 17.51 -5.71 -0.60
CA THR A 199 18.05 -4.91 0.51
C THR A 199 18.16 -3.44 0.09
N ASN A 200 17.77 -2.52 0.97
CA ASN A 200 18.02 -1.09 0.81
C ASN A 200 19.54 -0.82 0.83
N HIS A 201 20.03 -0.11 -0.18
CA HIS A 201 21.46 0.10 -0.38
C HIS A 201 22.09 0.99 0.69
N ASP A 202 21.34 1.94 1.23
CA ASP A 202 21.88 2.94 2.17
C ASP A 202 21.83 2.47 3.62
N THR A 203 20.76 1.75 3.99
CA THR A 203 20.54 1.31 5.38
C THR A 203 20.92 -0.14 5.62
N HIS A 204 21.12 -0.93 4.57
CA HIS A 204 21.28 -2.38 4.61
C HIS A 204 20.10 -3.11 5.28
N TYR A 205 18.96 -2.43 5.37
CA TYR A 205 17.71 -3.01 5.84
C TYR A 205 17.00 -3.75 4.71
N ARG A 206 16.36 -4.85 5.03
CA ARG A 206 15.49 -5.58 4.09
C ARG A 206 14.16 -5.88 4.76
N SER A 207 13.10 -5.26 4.25
CA SER A 207 11.73 -5.56 4.67
C SER A 207 11.36 -6.99 4.30
N GLY A 208 10.69 -7.67 5.21
CA GLY A 208 10.21 -9.03 4.99
C GLY A 208 9.23 -9.13 3.83
N SER A 209 9.09 -10.33 3.30
CA SER A 209 8.07 -10.65 2.29
C SER A 209 6.68 -10.58 2.91
N GLU A 210 5.73 -10.03 2.17
CA GLU A 210 4.34 -9.91 2.62
C GLU A 210 3.34 -10.39 1.57
N MET A 211 2.14 -10.63 2.00
CA MET A 211 0.99 -10.93 1.17
C MET A 211 -0.14 -9.96 1.51
N VAL A 212 -0.71 -9.36 0.47
CA VAL A 212 -1.91 -8.52 0.56
C VAL A 212 -3.00 -9.13 -0.29
N VAL A 213 -4.19 -9.27 0.29
CA VAL A 213 -5.39 -9.75 -0.39
C VAL A 213 -6.39 -8.61 -0.42
N ASP A 214 -6.58 -7.97 -1.57
CA ASP A 214 -7.70 -7.07 -1.81
C ASP A 214 -8.95 -7.86 -2.14
N TYR A 215 -10.11 -7.42 -1.65
CA TYR A 215 -11.37 -8.07 -1.93
C TYR A 215 -12.53 -7.09 -2.06
N THR A 216 -13.53 -7.47 -2.87
CA THR A 216 -14.86 -6.84 -2.92
C THR A 216 -15.93 -7.90 -3.09
N LEU A 217 -17.09 -7.63 -2.51
CA LEU A 217 -18.31 -8.39 -2.72
C LEU A 217 -19.48 -7.42 -2.80
N GLY A 218 -20.23 -7.47 -3.91
CA GLY A 218 -21.33 -6.55 -4.13
C GLY A 218 -22.49 -7.20 -4.90
N TYR A 219 -23.58 -6.47 -4.97
CA TYR A 219 -24.78 -6.89 -5.70
C TYR A 219 -25.20 -5.78 -6.68
N ALA A 220 -25.57 -6.19 -7.89
CA ALA A 220 -26.08 -5.27 -8.91
C ALA A 220 -27.49 -4.79 -8.51
N VAL A 221 -27.55 -3.57 -7.98
CA VAL A 221 -28.81 -2.95 -7.50
C VAL A 221 -29.56 -2.20 -8.61
N ALA A 222 -28.87 -1.89 -9.71
CA ALA A 222 -29.41 -1.27 -10.91
C ALA A 222 -28.48 -1.58 -12.11
N PRO A 223 -28.90 -1.38 -13.36
CA PRO A 223 -28.13 -1.77 -14.57
C PRO A 223 -26.71 -1.21 -14.65
N LYS A 224 -26.42 -0.12 -13.93
CA LYS A 224 -25.12 0.57 -13.95
C LYS A 224 -24.43 0.58 -12.59
N TRP A 225 -25.00 -0.03 -11.57
CA TRP A 225 -24.54 0.09 -10.19
C TRP A 225 -24.42 -1.25 -9.49
N VAL A 226 -23.24 -1.52 -8.98
CA VAL A 226 -23.03 -2.58 -7.99
C VAL A 226 -22.65 -1.91 -6.69
N VAL A 227 -23.33 -2.27 -5.61
CA VAL A 227 -23.07 -1.76 -4.25
C VAL A 227 -22.72 -2.94 -3.35
N GLY A 228 -21.78 -2.74 -2.46
CA GLY A 228 -21.32 -3.81 -1.60
C GLY A 228 -20.32 -3.37 -0.56
N VAL A 229 -19.42 -4.28 -0.24
CA VAL A 229 -18.35 -4.10 0.73
C VAL A 229 -17.02 -4.48 0.10
N GLY A 230 -15.95 -3.96 0.66
CA GLY A 230 -14.61 -4.31 0.23
C GLY A 230 -13.58 -3.92 1.29
N GLY A 231 -12.35 -4.37 1.06
CA GLY A 231 -11.28 -4.14 1.99
C GLY A 231 -10.02 -4.81 1.53
N TYR A 232 -9.14 -5.04 2.50
CA TYR A 232 -7.94 -5.85 2.30
C TYR A 232 -7.56 -6.60 3.58
N ALA A 233 -6.80 -7.66 3.42
CA ALA A 233 -6.07 -8.33 4.48
C ALA A 233 -4.58 -8.31 4.12
N ARG A 234 -3.74 -7.91 5.07
CA ARG A 234 -2.28 -7.90 4.95
C ARG A 234 -1.67 -8.81 5.98
N GLN A 235 -0.66 -9.55 5.57
CA GLN A 235 0.17 -10.36 6.46
C GLN A 235 1.61 -10.37 5.95
N GLN A 236 2.54 -9.87 6.75
CA GLN A 236 3.95 -10.09 6.51
C GLN A 236 4.31 -11.53 6.89
N LEU A 237 4.99 -12.22 5.99
CA LEU A 237 5.26 -13.67 6.06
C LEU A 237 6.62 -13.98 6.64
N THR A 238 7.62 -13.13 6.41
CA THR A 238 8.98 -13.29 6.91
C THR A 238 9.40 -12.08 7.74
N ASP A 239 10.40 -12.27 8.61
CA ASP A 239 10.95 -11.19 9.40
C ASP A 239 11.66 -10.16 8.51
N ASP A 240 11.70 -8.94 9.00
CA ASP A 240 12.63 -7.94 8.51
C ASP A 240 14.06 -8.34 8.88
N HIS A 241 15.04 -7.77 8.17
CA HIS A 241 16.46 -7.98 8.44
C HIS A 241 17.19 -6.65 8.44
N GLY A 242 18.01 -6.41 9.45
CA GLY A 242 18.78 -5.18 9.58
C GLY A 242 18.78 -4.62 10.99
N ALA A 243 19.31 -3.42 11.14
CA ALA A 243 19.33 -2.74 12.44
C ALA A 243 17.94 -2.30 12.86
N GLY A 244 17.61 -2.42 14.15
CA GLY A 244 16.31 -1.99 14.70
C GLY A 244 15.17 -3.01 14.56
N VAL A 245 15.44 -4.20 14.04
CA VAL A 245 14.44 -5.28 13.98
C VAL A 245 14.19 -5.81 15.39
N GLY A 246 12.91 -5.79 15.80
CA GLY A 246 12.46 -6.34 17.08
C GLY A 246 12.48 -7.86 17.13
N ALA A 247 12.29 -8.43 18.32
CA ALA A 247 12.26 -9.88 18.52
C ALA A 247 11.06 -10.56 17.81
N ASP A 248 10.04 -9.80 17.45
CA ASP A 248 8.86 -10.20 16.68
C ASP A 248 9.07 -10.12 15.18
N GLY A 249 10.29 -9.73 14.73
CA GLY A 249 10.65 -9.57 13.32
C GLY A 249 9.97 -8.39 12.63
N ASN A 250 9.36 -7.46 13.38
CA ASN A 250 8.56 -6.30 12.89
C ASN A 250 7.42 -6.72 11.94
N ARG A 251 6.89 -7.92 12.07
CA ARG A 251 5.89 -8.46 11.13
C ARG A 251 4.61 -7.63 11.13
N ALA A 252 4.34 -7.00 10.00
CA ALA A 252 3.14 -6.20 9.79
C ALA A 252 1.90 -7.08 9.55
N ARG A 253 0.78 -6.63 10.10
CA ARG A 253 -0.55 -7.22 9.89
C ARG A 253 -1.60 -6.14 9.86
N ALA A 254 -2.63 -6.28 8.99
CA ALA A 254 -3.81 -5.42 8.99
C ALA A 254 -5.00 -6.12 8.36
N LEU A 255 -6.18 -5.75 8.80
CA LEU A 255 -7.46 -6.06 8.17
C LEU A 255 -8.23 -4.76 7.96
N ALA A 256 -8.74 -4.52 6.77
CA ALA A 256 -9.57 -3.37 6.46
C ALA A 256 -10.89 -3.80 5.83
N PHE A 257 -11.95 -3.06 6.16
CA PHE A 257 -13.29 -3.35 5.70
C PHE A 257 -14.11 -2.06 5.59
N GLY A 258 -15.04 -2.02 4.64
CA GLY A 258 -16.00 -0.95 4.54
C GLY A 258 -16.85 -0.98 3.27
N PRO A 259 -17.72 0.01 3.08
CA PRO A 259 -18.60 0.09 1.92
C PRO A 259 -17.83 0.31 0.63
N SER A 260 -18.36 -0.24 -0.44
CA SER A 260 -17.83 -0.10 -1.79
C SER A 260 -18.94 -0.01 -2.83
N PHE A 261 -18.64 0.62 -3.95
CA PHE A 261 -19.49 0.57 -5.12
C PHE A 261 -18.69 0.65 -6.41
N ILE A 262 -19.27 0.20 -7.51
CA ILE A 262 -18.83 0.49 -8.87
C ILE A 262 -20.00 1.03 -9.68
N TYR A 263 -19.72 2.10 -10.42
CA TYR A 263 -20.57 2.65 -11.47
C TYR A 263 -19.99 2.32 -12.84
N ASN A 264 -20.85 1.86 -13.76
CA ASN A 264 -20.51 1.57 -15.16
C ASN A 264 -21.43 2.39 -16.08
N ASN A 265 -20.89 3.30 -16.88
CA ASN A 265 -21.72 4.10 -17.80
C ASN A 265 -22.24 3.29 -19.02
N GLY A 266 -21.74 2.08 -19.24
CA GLY A 266 -22.05 1.23 -20.40
C GLY A 266 -21.25 1.57 -21.66
N GLN A 267 -20.29 2.47 -21.58
CA GLN A 267 -19.44 2.93 -22.70
C GLN A 267 -17.96 2.83 -22.37
N GLY A 268 -17.57 1.92 -21.44
CA GLY A 268 -16.18 1.68 -21.05
C GLY A 268 -15.65 2.55 -19.91
N PHE A 269 -16.41 3.53 -19.43
CA PHE A 269 -16.05 4.26 -18.21
C PHE A 269 -16.57 3.53 -16.97
N PHE A 270 -15.65 3.28 -16.02
CA PHE A 270 -15.96 2.70 -14.72
C PHE A 270 -15.44 3.59 -13.61
N LEU A 271 -16.23 3.78 -12.55
CA LEU A 271 -15.82 4.47 -11.34
C LEU A 271 -16.08 3.57 -10.14
N THR A 272 -15.03 3.20 -9.43
CA THR A 272 -15.11 2.46 -8.17
C THR A 272 -14.77 3.39 -7.02
N ALA A 273 -15.54 3.30 -5.91
CA ALA A 273 -15.16 3.93 -4.66
C ALA A 273 -15.24 2.93 -3.51
N LYS A 274 -14.30 3.05 -2.56
CA LYS A 274 -14.25 2.26 -1.33
C LYS A 274 -13.84 3.14 -0.17
N TYR A 275 -14.58 3.05 0.93
CA TYR A 275 -14.17 3.63 2.20
C TYR A 275 -13.82 2.49 3.16
N GLN A 276 -12.60 2.48 3.68
CA GLN A 276 -12.05 1.37 4.43
C GLN A 276 -11.61 1.85 5.81
N VAL A 277 -11.92 1.05 6.82
CA VAL A 277 -11.47 1.23 8.20
C VAL A 277 -10.60 0.04 8.58
N GLU A 278 -9.39 0.32 9.03
CA GLU A 278 -8.43 -0.69 9.44
C GLU A 278 -8.68 -1.17 10.86
N SER A 279 -8.42 -2.45 11.07
CA SER A 279 -8.53 -3.14 12.37
C SER A 279 -7.48 -4.26 12.46
N GLN A 280 -7.25 -4.79 13.66
CA GLN A 280 -6.26 -5.86 13.92
C GLN A 280 -4.86 -5.52 13.38
N VAL A 281 -4.50 -4.25 13.47
CA VAL A 281 -3.25 -3.73 12.91
C VAL A 281 -2.11 -3.94 13.90
N GLN A 282 -0.99 -4.49 13.43
CA GLN A 282 0.25 -4.73 14.15
C GLN A 282 1.43 -4.21 13.33
N ASN A 283 2.42 -3.62 14.00
CA ASN A 283 3.68 -3.09 13.43
C ASN A 283 3.47 -2.17 12.21
N MET A 284 2.40 -1.38 12.19
CA MET A 284 2.14 -0.39 11.16
C MET A 284 1.10 0.67 11.59
N TRP A 285 0.94 1.69 10.77
CA TRP A 285 -0.09 2.70 10.96
C TRP A 285 -1.49 2.09 10.83
N GLN A 286 -2.41 2.52 11.72
CA GLN A 286 -3.82 2.13 11.68
C GLN A 286 -4.69 3.34 11.40
N GLY A 287 -5.40 3.31 10.30
CA GLY A 287 -6.19 4.46 9.84
C GLY A 287 -7.45 4.11 9.06
N LYS A 288 -7.83 5.06 8.23
CA LYS A 288 -8.99 4.98 7.34
C LYS A 288 -8.57 5.48 5.97
N ALA A 289 -9.07 4.85 4.93
CA ALA A 289 -8.80 5.20 3.54
C ALA A 289 -10.08 5.41 2.74
N LEU A 290 -10.11 6.45 1.93
CA LEU A 290 -11.04 6.59 0.82
C LEU A 290 -10.29 6.37 -0.49
N TRP A 291 -10.64 5.31 -1.20
CA TRP A 291 -10.10 4.98 -2.51
C TRP A 291 -11.11 5.32 -3.61
N LEU A 292 -10.63 5.95 -4.67
CA LEU A 292 -11.36 6.07 -5.94
C LEU A 292 -10.50 5.46 -7.05
N LYS A 293 -11.12 4.69 -7.94
CA LYS A 293 -10.50 4.16 -9.16
C LYS A 293 -11.41 4.47 -10.34
N ALA A 294 -10.86 5.12 -11.37
CA ALA A 294 -11.56 5.37 -12.62
C ALA A 294 -10.83 4.66 -13.77
N THR A 295 -11.57 4.02 -14.66
CA THR A 295 -11.07 3.47 -15.93
C THR A 295 -11.61 4.34 -17.05
N LEU A 296 -10.70 4.85 -17.87
CA LEU A 296 -11.02 5.71 -19.01
C LEU A 296 -10.82 4.91 -20.30
N PRO A 297 -11.84 4.75 -21.13
CA PRO A 297 -11.67 4.21 -22.47
C PRO A 297 -11.00 5.23 -23.37
N PHE A 298 -10.19 4.79 -24.29
CA PHE A 298 -9.66 5.59 -25.40
C PHE A 298 -10.02 4.96 -26.72
#